data_26e9a7070b21fc7fb7b168aeefd01361
#
_entry.id   26e9a7070b21fc7fb7b168aeefd01361
#
_cell.length_a   1.000
_cell.length_b   1.000
_cell.length_c   1.000
_cell.angle_alpha   90.00
_cell.angle_beta   90.00
_cell.angle_gamma   90.00
#
_symmetry.space_group_name_H-M   'P 1'
#
loop_
_entity.id
_entity.type
_entity.pdbx_description
1 polymer ?
#
loop_
_entity_poly.entity_id
_entity_poly.type
_entity_poly.pdbx_seq_one_letter_code
_entity_poly.pdbx_strand_id
1 'polypeptide(L)'
;MKYSSSRGKISSITAAEAIKMGMAPDGGLFVPDFIPQLSADIWPEMAGRSYQQLASTVLGYYLQDFTAEEISTCVERAYNRTSFDDERIAPLVQLTEGIYIQELWHGPTCAFKDMALQLLPYLMKLSAQKTGEKDEIVILVATSGDTGKAALEGFKDVPGVKIIVFYPQDGVSEVQKRQMITQTGANVFVAAVEGNFDDAQNGVKKILSDQSFNEILARRGMKMSSANSINWGRLLPQIVY
;
A
#
# COMPACT_ATOMS: atom_id res chain seq x y z
N MET A 1 -12.59 -6.38 14.23
CA MET A 1 -12.08 -5.01 14.02
C MET A 1 -12.96 -4.33 12.99
N LYS A 2 -13.42 -3.11 13.26
CA LYS A 2 -14.11 -2.26 12.29
C LYS A 2 -13.29 -0.99 12.08
N TYR A 3 -13.62 -0.26 11.02
CA TYR A 3 -12.91 0.93 10.59
C TYR A 3 -13.86 2.09 10.40
N SER A 4 -13.43 3.27 10.77
CA SER A 4 -14.20 4.51 10.65
C SER A 4 -13.39 5.59 9.96
N SER A 5 -14.07 6.53 9.28
CA SER A 5 -13.41 7.70 8.71
C SER A 5 -12.98 8.66 9.81
N SER A 6 -11.77 9.20 9.71
CA SER A 6 -11.28 10.26 10.61
C SER A 6 -12.11 11.55 10.57
N ARG A 7 -13.01 11.70 9.58
CA ARG A 7 -14.00 12.80 9.50
C ARG A 7 -15.39 12.41 10.02
N GLY A 8 -15.57 11.17 10.45
CA GLY A 8 -16.74 10.72 11.21
C GLY A 8 -18.02 10.47 10.40
N LYS A 9 -18.03 10.65 9.07
CA LYS A 9 -19.25 10.42 8.26
C LYS A 9 -19.44 8.97 7.84
N ILE A 10 -18.42 8.14 7.97
CA ILE A 10 -18.44 6.73 7.61
C ILE A 10 -17.87 5.95 8.78
N SER A 11 -18.57 4.93 9.22
CA SER A 11 -18.20 4.09 10.35
C SER A 11 -18.54 2.63 10.12
N SER A 12 -17.91 1.76 10.89
CA SER A 12 -18.24 0.34 10.98
C SER A 12 -18.08 -0.47 9.70
N ILE A 13 -17.12 -0.10 8.83
CA ILE A 13 -16.76 -0.88 7.66
C ILE A 13 -15.71 -1.95 8.00
N THR A 14 -15.51 -2.92 7.12
CA THR A 14 -14.51 -3.97 7.24
C THR A 14 -13.12 -3.48 6.80
N ALA A 15 -12.05 -4.22 7.14
CA ALA A 15 -10.72 -3.92 6.64
C ALA A 15 -10.64 -4.04 5.11
N ALA A 16 -11.31 -5.05 4.55
CA ALA A 16 -11.37 -5.25 3.11
C ALA A 16 -12.02 -4.04 2.39
N GLU A 17 -13.13 -3.50 2.93
CA GLU A 17 -13.76 -2.30 2.39
C GLU A 17 -12.84 -1.08 2.49
N ALA A 18 -12.17 -0.88 3.63
CA ALA A 18 -11.24 0.23 3.85
C ALA A 18 -10.03 0.19 2.89
N ILE A 19 -9.42 -0.99 2.73
CA ILE A 19 -8.27 -1.19 1.83
C ILE A 19 -8.68 -0.97 0.37
N LYS A 20 -9.82 -1.52 -0.04
CA LYS A 20 -10.31 -1.37 -1.42
C LYS A 20 -10.62 0.08 -1.77
N MET A 21 -11.27 0.82 -0.88
CA MET A 21 -11.58 2.23 -1.10
C MET A 21 -10.34 3.13 -1.03
N GLY A 22 -9.38 2.80 -0.16
CA GLY A 22 -8.16 3.57 0.06
C GLY A 22 -8.39 4.87 0.83
N MET A 23 -9.30 5.73 0.40
CA MET A 23 -9.70 6.96 1.07
C MET A 23 -11.22 6.97 1.28
N ALA A 24 -11.67 7.49 2.40
CA ALA A 24 -13.09 7.60 2.67
C ALA A 24 -13.75 8.65 1.74
N PRO A 25 -15.00 8.43 1.28
CA PRO A 25 -15.72 9.36 0.41
C PRO A 25 -15.90 10.77 0.99
N ASP A 26 -15.83 10.91 2.32
CA ASP A 26 -15.84 12.20 3.01
C ASP A 26 -14.47 12.89 3.03
N GLY A 27 -13.46 12.30 2.38
CA GLY A 27 -12.07 12.78 2.33
C GLY A 27 -11.27 12.51 3.60
N GLY A 28 -11.79 11.70 4.53
CA GLY A 28 -11.08 11.21 5.71
C GLY A 28 -10.21 10.00 5.42
N LEU A 29 -9.37 9.63 6.39
CA LEU A 29 -8.62 8.39 6.38
C LEU A 29 -9.42 7.31 7.13
N PHE A 30 -9.39 6.07 6.64
CA PHE A 30 -9.89 4.96 7.42
C PHE A 30 -8.89 4.58 8.50
N VAL A 31 -9.37 4.56 9.74
CA VAL A 31 -8.59 4.15 10.91
C VAL A 31 -9.33 3.05 11.66
N PRO A 32 -8.63 2.12 12.32
CA PRO A 32 -9.27 1.09 13.13
C PRO A 32 -9.98 1.74 14.33
N ASP A 33 -11.11 1.18 14.75
CA ASP A 33 -11.90 1.70 15.88
C ASP A 33 -11.16 1.61 17.22
N PHE A 34 -10.16 0.73 17.30
CA PHE A 34 -9.23 0.64 18.43
C PHE A 34 -7.87 0.10 17.98
N ILE A 35 -6.83 0.41 18.75
CA ILE A 35 -5.49 -0.16 18.57
C ILE A 35 -5.38 -1.39 19.48
N PRO A 36 -5.10 -2.60 18.91
CA PRO A 36 -4.91 -3.80 19.69
C PRO A 36 -3.79 -3.65 20.71
N GLN A 37 -4.08 -4.01 21.96
CA GLN A 37 -3.08 -4.06 23.01
C GLN A 37 -2.46 -5.46 23.01
N LEU A 38 -1.14 -5.51 22.83
CA LEU A 38 -0.39 -6.76 22.88
C LEU A 38 0.03 -7.06 24.31
N SER A 39 -0.20 -8.28 24.77
CA SER A 39 0.36 -8.73 26.06
C SER A 39 1.89 -8.76 25.99
N ALA A 40 2.55 -8.49 27.12
CA ALA A 40 4.01 -8.56 27.18
C ALA A 40 4.55 -9.97 26.87
N ASP A 41 3.75 -11.01 27.06
CA ASP A 41 4.12 -12.41 26.81
C ASP A 41 4.30 -12.71 25.30
N ILE A 42 3.80 -11.85 24.43
CA ILE A 42 3.96 -12.08 22.97
C ILE A 42 5.41 -11.87 22.49
N TRP A 43 6.18 -11.02 23.18
CA TRP A 43 7.53 -10.66 22.72
C TRP A 43 8.51 -11.85 22.70
N PRO A 44 8.57 -12.70 23.72
CA PRO A 44 9.36 -13.92 23.66
C PRO A 44 8.93 -14.86 22.54
N GLU A 45 7.61 -14.96 22.25
CA GLU A 45 7.08 -15.79 21.17
C GLU A 45 7.41 -15.22 19.78
N MET A 46 7.54 -13.91 19.66
CA MET A 46 7.92 -13.25 18.41
C MET A 46 9.42 -13.32 18.15
N ALA A 47 10.23 -13.47 19.20
CA ALA A 47 11.68 -13.57 19.06
C ALA A 47 12.09 -14.78 18.21
N GLY A 48 12.93 -14.56 17.21
CA GLY A 48 13.41 -15.60 16.29
C GLY A 48 12.44 -16.03 15.20
N ARG A 49 11.23 -15.43 15.12
CA ARG A 49 10.33 -15.65 13.97
C ARG A 49 10.86 -14.99 12.70
N SER A 50 10.52 -15.55 11.55
CA SER A 50 10.80 -14.91 10.26
C SER A 50 9.97 -13.64 10.09
N TYR A 51 10.41 -12.74 9.19
CA TYR A 51 9.65 -11.52 8.86
C TYR A 51 8.22 -11.84 8.42
N GLN A 52 8.03 -12.91 7.64
CA GLN A 52 6.71 -13.34 7.18
C GLN A 52 5.80 -13.77 8.35
N GLN A 53 6.35 -14.47 9.34
CA GLN A 53 5.60 -14.86 10.53
C GLN A 53 5.23 -13.64 11.38
N LEU A 54 6.14 -12.68 11.56
CA LEU A 54 5.87 -11.42 12.25
C LEU A 54 4.81 -10.62 11.52
N ALA A 55 4.93 -10.47 10.20
CA ALA A 55 3.97 -9.77 9.37
C ALA A 55 2.57 -10.42 9.48
N SER A 56 2.48 -11.73 9.35
CA SER A 56 1.20 -12.45 9.47
C SER A 56 0.56 -12.25 10.83
N THR A 57 1.35 -12.25 11.90
CA THR A 57 0.86 -12.02 13.27
C THR A 57 0.33 -10.59 13.43
N VAL A 58 1.12 -9.59 13.03
CA VAL A 58 0.71 -8.17 13.15
C VAL A 58 -0.52 -7.88 12.30
N LEU A 59 -0.52 -8.31 11.03
CA LEU A 59 -1.65 -8.12 10.14
C LEU A 59 -2.93 -8.78 10.68
N GLY A 60 -2.82 -9.96 11.30
CA GLY A 60 -3.96 -10.68 11.88
C GLY A 60 -4.70 -9.90 12.97
N TYR A 61 -4.01 -9.06 13.73
CA TYR A 61 -4.66 -8.20 14.73
C TYR A 61 -5.60 -7.16 14.11
N TYR A 62 -5.31 -6.70 12.91
CA TYR A 62 -6.04 -5.64 12.23
C TYR A 62 -6.98 -6.15 11.16
N LEU A 63 -6.61 -7.19 10.41
CA LEU A 63 -7.38 -7.72 9.28
C LEU A 63 -8.32 -8.86 9.71
N GLN A 64 -9.19 -8.62 10.70
CA GLN A 64 -10.03 -9.66 11.32
C GLN A 64 -11.13 -10.23 10.40
N ASP A 65 -11.39 -9.61 9.28
CA ASP A 65 -12.26 -10.12 8.22
C ASP A 65 -11.51 -10.98 7.17
N PHE A 66 -10.18 -11.15 7.34
CA PHE A 66 -9.34 -12.06 6.55
C PHE A 66 -9.03 -13.32 7.40
N THR A 67 -8.97 -14.46 6.75
CA THR A 67 -8.50 -15.69 7.43
C THR A 67 -6.98 -15.68 7.61
N ALA A 68 -6.46 -16.48 8.55
CA ALA A 68 -5.02 -16.61 8.74
C ALA A 68 -4.31 -17.13 7.47
N GLU A 69 -4.94 -18.02 6.71
CA GLU A 69 -4.43 -18.56 5.45
C GLU A 69 -4.39 -17.46 4.35
N GLU A 70 -5.42 -16.63 4.26
CA GLU A 70 -5.46 -15.49 3.33
C GLU A 70 -4.33 -14.51 3.61
N ILE A 71 -4.10 -14.18 4.89
CA ILE A 71 -3.02 -13.28 5.31
C ILE A 71 -1.66 -13.91 4.99
N SER A 72 -1.43 -15.17 5.39
CA SER A 72 -0.17 -15.87 5.12
C SER A 72 0.15 -15.92 3.62
N THR A 73 -0.85 -16.23 2.80
CA THR A 73 -0.70 -16.25 1.33
C THR A 73 -0.29 -14.89 0.78
N CYS A 74 -0.91 -13.79 1.25
CA CYS A 74 -0.52 -12.44 0.82
C CYS A 74 0.90 -12.11 1.24
N VAL A 75 1.27 -12.43 2.48
CA VAL A 75 2.58 -12.17 3.07
C VAL A 75 3.69 -12.95 2.35
N GLU A 76 3.50 -14.26 2.10
CA GLU A 76 4.47 -15.09 1.42
C GLU A 76 4.71 -14.66 -0.04
N ARG A 77 3.64 -14.19 -0.71
CA ARG A 77 3.75 -13.66 -2.07
C ARG A 77 4.46 -12.31 -2.12
N ALA A 78 4.34 -11.50 -1.08
CA ALA A 78 4.96 -10.19 -1.00
C ALA A 78 6.43 -10.27 -0.57
N TYR A 79 6.71 -11.05 0.47
CA TYR A 79 8.00 -11.08 1.15
C TYR A 79 8.72 -12.40 0.88
N ASN A 80 9.43 -12.44 -0.22
CA ASN A 80 10.16 -13.63 -0.68
C ASN A 80 11.46 -13.25 -1.40
N ARG A 81 12.30 -14.25 -1.70
CA ARG A 81 13.60 -14.06 -2.35
C ARG A 81 13.53 -13.55 -3.79
N THR A 82 12.38 -13.58 -4.42
CA THR A 82 12.21 -13.00 -5.77
C THR A 82 12.02 -11.48 -5.68
N SER A 83 11.37 -11.01 -4.60
CA SER A 83 11.10 -9.58 -4.38
C SER A 83 12.16 -8.89 -3.51
N PHE A 84 12.83 -9.63 -2.61
CA PHE A 84 13.83 -9.08 -1.69
C PHE A 84 15.14 -9.86 -1.79
N ASP A 85 16.26 -9.15 -1.80
CA ASP A 85 17.59 -9.74 -1.94
C ASP A 85 18.19 -10.27 -0.62
N ASP A 86 17.63 -9.91 0.56
CA ASP A 86 17.94 -10.50 1.87
C ASP A 86 16.76 -11.38 2.35
N GLU A 87 17.05 -12.58 2.85
CA GLU A 87 16.04 -13.53 3.36
C GLU A 87 15.31 -13.02 4.61
N ARG A 88 15.96 -12.13 5.38
CA ARG A 88 15.38 -11.50 6.56
C ARG A 88 14.42 -10.36 6.20
N ILE A 89 14.36 -9.95 4.93
CA ILE A 89 13.52 -8.90 4.36
C ILE A 89 13.88 -7.49 4.88
N ALA A 90 13.93 -7.30 6.20
CA ALA A 90 14.28 -6.06 6.87
C ALA A 90 15.30 -6.35 7.99
N PRO A 91 16.54 -6.72 7.64
CA PRO A 91 17.54 -7.10 8.63
C PRO A 91 17.91 -5.96 9.57
N LEU A 92 18.11 -6.31 10.83
CA LEU A 92 18.66 -5.42 11.84
C LEU A 92 20.16 -5.70 11.95
N VAL A 93 20.98 -4.70 11.63
CA VAL A 93 22.45 -4.78 11.63
C VAL A 93 23.01 -3.93 12.74
N GLN A 94 23.84 -4.53 13.58
CA GLN A 94 24.53 -3.80 14.64
C GLN A 94 25.70 -3.01 14.04
N LEU A 95 25.66 -1.68 14.17
CA LEU A 95 26.72 -0.80 13.70
C LEU A 95 27.85 -0.68 14.75
N THR A 96 27.47 -0.43 16.00
CA THR A 96 28.35 -0.40 17.18
C THR A 96 27.61 -0.91 18.40
N GLU A 97 28.24 -1.01 19.54
CA GLU A 97 27.56 -1.38 20.78
C GLU A 97 26.39 -0.42 21.08
N GLY A 98 25.18 -0.98 21.20
CA GLY A 98 23.94 -0.24 21.49
C GLY A 98 23.35 0.52 20.30
N ILE A 99 23.98 0.51 19.09
CA ILE A 99 23.45 1.17 17.91
C ILE A 99 23.17 0.14 16.80
N TYR A 100 21.94 0.13 16.33
CA TYR A 100 21.46 -0.77 15.28
C TYR A 100 20.90 0.02 14.11
N ILE A 101 21.05 -0.52 12.90
CA ILE A 101 20.44 -0.01 11.67
C ILE A 101 19.49 -1.07 11.16
N GLN A 102 18.23 -0.68 10.96
CA GLN A 102 17.28 -1.51 10.23
C GLN A 102 17.35 -1.18 8.74
N GLU A 103 17.72 -2.18 7.95
CA GLU A 103 17.91 -2.03 6.51
C GLU A 103 16.60 -2.24 5.78
N LEU A 104 16.06 -1.21 5.11
CA LEU A 104 14.77 -1.24 4.43
C LEU A 104 14.89 -1.10 2.90
N TRP A 105 16.09 -1.32 2.35
CA TRP A 105 16.37 -1.15 0.92
C TRP A 105 16.50 -2.45 0.12
N HIS A 106 16.21 -3.60 0.73
CA HIS A 106 16.35 -4.92 0.11
C HIS A 106 15.24 -5.27 -0.90
N GLY A 107 14.24 -4.41 -1.04
CA GLY A 107 13.16 -4.56 -2.00
C GLY A 107 13.52 -4.15 -3.44
N PRO A 108 12.64 -4.39 -4.41
CA PRO A 108 12.94 -4.25 -5.85
C PRO A 108 13.24 -2.81 -6.30
N THR A 109 12.88 -1.82 -5.51
CA THR A 109 13.15 -0.41 -5.85
C THR A 109 14.13 0.27 -4.90
N CYS A 110 14.72 -0.48 -3.97
CA CYS A 110 15.64 -0.02 -2.95
C CYS A 110 15.08 1.10 -2.05
N ALA A 111 13.76 1.18 -1.92
CA ALA A 111 13.06 2.13 -1.07
C ALA A 111 12.27 1.41 0.02
N PHE A 112 12.22 1.97 1.24
CA PHE A 112 11.43 1.39 2.34
C PHE A 112 9.94 1.20 1.97
N LYS A 113 9.48 1.90 0.96
CA LYS A 113 8.11 1.81 0.45
C LYS A 113 7.79 0.45 -0.16
N ASP A 114 8.80 -0.29 -0.58
CA ASP A 114 8.65 -1.67 -1.07
C ASP A 114 8.03 -2.57 0.01
N MET A 115 8.36 -2.33 1.29
CA MET A 115 7.82 -3.09 2.41
C MET A 115 6.29 -3.14 2.40
N ALA A 116 5.64 -2.06 2.04
CA ALA A 116 4.19 -2.02 1.96
C ALA A 116 3.64 -2.19 0.54
N LEU A 117 4.35 -1.71 -0.47
CA LEU A 117 3.84 -1.71 -1.84
C LEU A 117 4.02 -3.06 -2.55
N GLN A 118 4.85 -3.96 -2.03
CA GLN A 118 4.86 -5.36 -2.46
C GLN A 118 3.68 -6.16 -1.87
N LEU A 119 3.14 -5.76 -0.70
CA LEU A 119 2.02 -6.44 -0.05
C LEU A 119 0.65 -5.90 -0.48
N LEU A 120 0.52 -4.58 -0.63
CA LEU A 120 -0.76 -3.90 -0.91
C LEU A 120 -1.53 -4.48 -2.11
N PRO A 121 -0.90 -4.84 -3.24
CA PRO A 121 -1.61 -5.41 -4.37
C PRO A 121 -2.36 -6.70 -4.05
N TYR A 122 -1.75 -7.57 -3.24
CA TYR A 122 -2.38 -8.83 -2.81
C TYR A 122 -3.55 -8.58 -1.86
N LEU A 123 -3.36 -7.70 -0.88
CA LEU A 123 -4.43 -7.28 0.03
C LEU A 123 -5.59 -6.64 -0.74
N MET A 124 -5.30 -5.77 -1.71
CA MET A 124 -6.33 -5.09 -2.51
C MET A 124 -7.11 -6.07 -3.38
N LYS A 125 -6.43 -6.99 -4.05
CA LYS A 125 -7.08 -8.04 -4.85
C LYS A 125 -8.00 -8.90 -3.99
N LEU A 126 -7.51 -9.34 -2.84
CA LEU A 126 -8.30 -10.14 -1.91
C LEU A 126 -9.47 -9.34 -1.34
N SER A 127 -9.27 -8.06 -1.01
CA SER A 127 -10.32 -7.13 -0.57
C SER A 127 -11.42 -6.98 -1.61
N ALA A 128 -11.05 -6.85 -2.90
CA ALA A 128 -12.02 -6.82 -3.99
C ALA A 128 -12.85 -8.11 -4.06
N GLN A 129 -12.21 -9.26 -3.95
CA GLN A 129 -12.89 -10.56 -3.95
C GLN A 129 -13.86 -10.69 -2.76
N LYS A 130 -13.43 -10.35 -1.54
CA LYS A 130 -14.24 -10.43 -0.31
C LYS A 130 -15.44 -9.52 -0.32
N THR A 131 -15.34 -8.39 -0.99
CA THR A 131 -16.42 -7.40 -1.12
C THR A 131 -17.27 -7.59 -2.36
N GLY A 132 -17.05 -8.66 -3.15
CA GLY A 132 -17.79 -8.95 -4.37
C GLY A 132 -17.58 -7.91 -5.47
N GLU A 133 -16.46 -7.19 -5.45
CA GLU A 133 -16.14 -6.18 -6.45
C GLU A 133 -15.87 -6.81 -7.81
N LYS A 134 -16.55 -6.31 -8.83
CA LYS A 134 -16.41 -6.77 -10.23
C LYS A 134 -15.74 -5.71 -11.11
N ASP A 135 -15.72 -4.47 -10.64
CA ASP A 135 -15.13 -3.35 -11.37
C ASP A 135 -13.59 -3.40 -11.29
N GLU A 136 -12.94 -2.97 -12.36
CA GLU A 136 -11.49 -2.80 -12.41
C GLU A 136 -11.07 -1.65 -11.47
N ILE A 137 -10.04 -1.88 -10.66
CA ILE A 137 -9.55 -0.86 -9.74
C ILE A 137 -8.50 0.01 -10.43
N VAL A 138 -8.73 1.32 -10.46
CA VAL A 138 -7.79 2.31 -10.99
C VAL A 138 -7.09 3.01 -9.82
N ILE A 139 -5.80 2.71 -9.64
CA ILE A 139 -4.98 3.30 -8.59
C ILE A 139 -4.40 4.62 -9.08
N LEU A 140 -4.65 5.70 -8.34
CA LEU A 140 -4.02 7.00 -8.58
C LEU A 140 -2.96 7.27 -7.52
N VAL A 141 -1.75 7.63 -7.94
CA VAL A 141 -0.62 7.94 -7.06
C VAL A 141 -0.02 9.27 -7.47
N ALA A 142 0.07 10.21 -6.54
CA ALA A 142 0.97 11.35 -6.67
C ALA A 142 2.30 11.02 -5.99
N THR A 143 3.41 11.39 -6.61
CA THR A 143 4.74 11.10 -6.08
C THR A 143 5.71 12.25 -6.28
N SER A 144 6.67 12.36 -5.36
CA SER A 144 7.87 13.19 -5.51
C SER A 144 9.11 12.34 -5.85
N GLY A 145 8.92 11.02 -6.15
CA GLY A 145 10.03 10.13 -6.51
C GLY A 145 9.74 8.65 -6.22
N ASP A 146 10.32 8.13 -5.15
CA ASP A 146 10.38 6.70 -4.81
C ASP A 146 9.02 6.01 -4.59
N THR A 147 8.01 6.73 -4.08
CA THR A 147 6.66 6.15 -3.90
C THR A 147 6.05 5.73 -5.24
N GLY A 148 6.22 6.56 -6.28
CA GLY A 148 5.71 6.25 -7.61
C GLY A 148 6.34 4.99 -8.18
N LYS A 149 7.68 4.89 -8.13
CA LYS A 149 8.39 3.70 -8.62
C LYS A 149 7.99 2.44 -7.84
N ALA A 150 7.96 2.50 -6.52
CA ALA A 150 7.60 1.35 -5.70
C ALA A 150 6.15 0.90 -5.96
N ALA A 151 5.21 1.85 -6.18
CA ALA A 151 3.83 1.52 -6.52
C ALA A 151 3.72 0.90 -7.93
N LEU A 152 4.39 1.46 -8.93
CA LEU A 152 4.42 0.89 -10.28
C LEU A 152 4.94 -0.54 -10.26
N GLU A 153 6.03 -0.81 -9.52
CA GLU A 153 6.61 -2.15 -9.44
C GLU A 153 5.67 -3.13 -8.73
N GLY A 154 5.08 -2.73 -7.60
CA GLY A 154 4.19 -3.60 -6.83
C GLY A 154 2.88 -3.94 -7.56
N PHE A 155 2.33 -2.99 -8.33
CA PHE A 155 1.08 -3.18 -9.08
C PHE A 155 1.27 -3.65 -10.53
N LYS A 156 2.51 -3.79 -10.98
CA LYS A 156 2.83 -4.26 -12.33
C LYS A 156 2.14 -5.60 -12.62
N ASP A 157 1.41 -5.63 -13.74
CA ASP A 157 0.72 -6.80 -14.27
C ASP A 157 -0.23 -7.51 -13.27
N VAL A 158 -0.73 -6.77 -12.26
CA VAL A 158 -1.75 -7.28 -11.33
C VAL A 158 -3.12 -7.29 -12.05
N PRO A 159 -3.74 -8.46 -12.23
CA PRO A 159 -5.02 -8.55 -12.94
C PRO A 159 -6.16 -7.78 -12.24
N GLY A 160 -6.95 -7.04 -13.01
CA GLY A 160 -8.08 -6.26 -12.51
C GLY A 160 -7.67 -4.93 -11.84
N VAL A 161 -6.41 -4.53 -11.98
CA VAL A 161 -5.91 -3.25 -11.46
C VAL A 161 -5.19 -2.49 -12.56
N LYS A 162 -5.42 -1.20 -12.65
CA LYS A 162 -4.59 -0.23 -13.40
C LYS A 162 -3.97 0.74 -12.43
N ILE A 163 -2.76 1.20 -12.73
CA ILE A 163 -2.08 2.21 -11.93
C ILE A 163 -1.62 3.38 -12.78
N ILE A 164 -1.91 4.59 -12.32
CA ILE A 164 -1.48 5.85 -12.93
C ILE A 164 -0.69 6.62 -11.88
N VAL A 165 0.57 6.91 -12.20
CA VAL A 165 1.45 7.70 -11.34
C VAL A 165 1.64 9.09 -11.94
N PHE A 166 1.34 10.10 -11.14
CA PHE A 166 1.56 11.50 -11.46
C PHE A 166 2.79 12.01 -10.70
N TYR A 167 3.73 12.62 -11.42
CA TYR A 167 4.91 13.23 -10.83
C TYR A 167 5.12 14.65 -11.35
N PRO A 168 5.68 15.58 -10.55
CA PRO A 168 6.00 16.92 -11.04
C PRO A 168 7.13 16.82 -12.08
N GLN A 169 6.95 17.51 -13.20
CA GLN A 169 7.93 17.51 -14.30
C GLN A 169 9.30 17.97 -13.81
N ASP A 170 9.32 18.98 -12.95
CA ASP A 170 10.50 19.50 -12.29
C ASP A 170 10.40 19.23 -10.79
N GLY A 171 11.44 18.67 -10.17
CA GLY A 171 11.45 18.39 -8.72
C GLY A 171 11.53 16.90 -8.35
N VAL A 172 11.67 16.03 -9.34
CA VAL A 172 12.04 14.61 -9.15
C VAL A 172 13.47 14.42 -9.65
N SER A 173 14.28 13.64 -8.92
CA SER A 173 15.64 13.33 -9.39
C SER A 173 15.60 12.58 -10.74
N GLU A 174 16.60 12.80 -11.57
CA GLU A 174 16.68 12.16 -12.90
C GLU A 174 16.66 10.62 -12.79
N VAL A 175 17.28 10.07 -11.74
CA VAL A 175 17.26 8.62 -11.48
C VAL A 175 15.84 8.14 -11.19
N GLN A 176 15.12 8.78 -10.29
CA GLN A 176 13.74 8.41 -9.94
C GLN A 176 12.79 8.60 -11.12
N LYS A 177 12.97 9.68 -11.90
CA LYS A 177 12.21 9.89 -13.14
C LYS A 177 12.41 8.74 -14.10
N ARG A 178 13.67 8.37 -14.37
CA ARG A 178 14.00 7.23 -15.25
C ARG A 178 13.43 5.93 -14.73
N GLN A 179 13.52 5.66 -13.44
CA GLN A 179 12.92 4.47 -12.85
C GLN A 179 11.40 4.36 -13.10
N MET A 180 10.68 5.49 -13.12
CA MET A 180 9.25 5.51 -13.39
C MET A 180 8.93 5.39 -14.88
N ILE A 181 9.54 6.21 -15.74
CA ILE A 181 9.20 6.25 -17.18
C ILE A 181 9.66 5.01 -17.94
N THR A 182 10.62 4.25 -17.40
CA THR A 182 11.08 2.97 -18.00
C THR A 182 10.35 1.76 -17.42
N GLN A 183 9.39 1.97 -16.48
CA GLN A 183 8.62 0.87 -15.91
C GLN A 183 7.82 0.17 -17.00
N THR A 184 7.97 -1.15 -17.08
CA THR A 184 7.21 -2.00 -17.98
C THR A 184 5.97 -2.55 -17.28
N GLY A 185 4.97 -2.96 -18.05
CA GLY A 185 3.72 -3.56 -17.55
C GLY A 185 2.54 -3.09 -18.40
N ALA A 186 1.58 -3.97 -18.64
CA ALA A 186 0.42 -3.66 -19.49
C ALA A 186 -0.59 -2.72 -18.81
N ASN A 187 -0.52 -2.62 -17.48
CA ASN A 187 -1.48 -1.91 -16.64
C ASN A 187 -0.88 -0.68 -15.92
N VAL A 188 0.36 -0.30 -16.26
CA VAL A 188 1.07 0.82 -15.61
C VAL A 188 1.14 2.03 -16.52
N PHE A 189 0.85 3.23 -15.96
CA PHE A 189 0.87 4.50 -16.68
C PHE A 189 1.58 5.55 -15.84
N VAL A 190 2.33 6.41 -16.49
CA VAL A 190 3.10 7.48 -15.84
C VAL A 190 2.83 8.79 -16.56
N ALA A 191 2.51 9.84 -15.84
CA ALA A 191 2.22 11.17 -16.36
C ALA A 191 2.99 12.24 -15.60
N ALA A 192 3.72 13.09 -16.34
CA ALA A 192 4.30 14.30 -15.80
C ALA A 192 3.22 15.39 -15.64
N VAL A 193 3.31 16.16 -14.56
CA VAL A 193 2.43 17.30 -14.27
C VAL A 193 3.29 18.56 -14.23
N GLU A 194 2.86 19.60 -14.94
CA GLU A 194 3.44 20.94 -14.79
C GLU A 194 3.06 21.48 -13.39
N GLY A 195 4.05 21.81 -12.58
CA GLY A 195 3.88 22.24 -11.19
C GLY A 195 4.76 21.45 -10.23
N ASN A 196 4.46 21.54 -8.93
CA ASN A 196 5.19 20.86 -7.87
C ASN A 196 4.44 19.62 -7.35
N PHE A 197 5.02 18.96 -6.34
CA PHE A 197 4.41 17.76 -5.73
C PHE A 197 3.02 18.03 -5.14
N ASP A 198 2.82 19.20 -4.52
CA ASP A 198 1.53 19.53 -3.90
C ASP A 198 0.45 19.71 -4.98
N ASP A 199 0.80 20.25 -6.15
CA ASP A 199 -0.11 20.35 -7.29
C ASP A 199 -0.55 18.98 -7.77
N ALA A 200 0.39 18.04 -7.95
CA ALA A 200 0.10 16.67 -8.33
C ALA A 200 -0.78 15.96 -7.27
N GLN A 201 -0.45 16.13 -5.98
CA GLN A 201 -1.20 15.52 -4.88
C GLN A 201 -2.61 16.08 -4.75
N ASN A 202 -2.78 17.40 -4.87
CA ASN A 202 -4.08 18.05 -4.84
C ASN A 202 -4.92 17.67 -6.06
N GLY A 203 -4.30 17.53 -7.22
CA GLY A 203 -4.93 17.03 -8.43
C GLY A 203 -5.50 15.61 -8.23
N VAL A 204 -4.70 14.70 -7.71
CA VAL A 204 -5.14 13.32 -7.39
C VAL A 204 -6.29 13.31 -6.38
N LYS A 205 -6.19 14.08 -5.29
CA LYS A 205 -7.28 14.19 -4.29
C LYS A 205 -8.57 14.74 -4.91
N LYS A 206 -8.47 15.75 -5.77
CA LYS A 206 -9.61 16.32 -6.47
C LYS A 206 -10.28 15.31 -7.40
N ILE A 207 -9.50 14.54 -8.15
CA ILE A 207 -10.01 13.48 -9.01
C ILE A 207 -10.73 12.39 -8.19
N LEU A 208 -10.10 11.92 -7.09
CA LEU A 208 -10.68 10.91 -6.20
C LEU A 208 -12.00 11.36 -5.56
N SER A 209 -12.17 12.65 -5.30
CA SER A 209 -13.38 13.21 -4.69
C SER A 209 -14.44 13.71 -5.70
N ASP A 210 -14.16 13.67 -6.99
CA ASP A 210 -15.08 14.11 -8.05
C ASP A 210 -16.16 13.04 -8.28
N GLN A 211 -17.37 13.30 -7.78
CA GLN A 211 -18.50 12.37 -7.90
C GLN A 211 -18.91 12.15 -9.36
N SER A 212 -18.93 13.20 -10.18
CA SER A 212 -19.33 13.10 -11.58
C SER A 212 -18.37 12.21 -12.38
N PHE A 213 -17.07 12.36 -12.13
CA PHE A 213 -16.06 11.52 -12.76
C PHE A 213 -16.11 10.07 -12.25
N ASN A 214 -16.34 9.87 -10.96
CA ASN A 214 -16.54 8.54 -10.38
C ASN A 214 -17.73 7.80 -10.99
N GLU A 215 -18.84 8.49 -11.25
CA GLU A 215 -20.01 7.92 -11.93
C GLU A 215 -19.71 7.52 -13.38
N ILE A 216 -18.93 8.32 -14.11
CA ILE A 216 -18.49 7.99 -15.46
C ILE A 216 -17.63 6.72 -15.46
N LEU A 217 -16.71 6.60 -14.52
CA LEU A 217 -15.87 5.42 -14.38
C LEU A 217 -16.70 4.18 -14.00
N ALA A 218 -17.62 4.31 -13.05
CA ALA A 218 -18.48 3.21 -12.63
C ALA A 218 -19.34 2.64 -13.80
N ARG A 219 -19.86 3.51 -14.69
CA ARG A 219 -20.55 3.07 -15.92
C ARG A 219 -19.66 2.28 -16.89
N ARG A 220 -18.33 2.40 -16.75
CA ARG A 220 -17.33 1.68 -17.53
C ARG A 220 -16.77 0.47 -16.78
N GLY A 221 -17.35 0.10 -15.63
CA GLY A 221 -16.85 -0.99 -14.79
C GLY A 221 -15.51 -0.68 -14.14
N MET A 222 -15.28 0.57 -13.75
CA MET A 222 -14.03 1.00 -13.11
C MET A 222 -14.31 1.75 -11.81
N LYS A 223 -13.44 1.58 -10.81
CA LYS A 223 -13.45 2.30 -9.52
C LYS A 223 -12.08 2.81 -9.17
N MET A 224 -12.02 4.02 -8.61
CA MET A 224 -10.76 4.60 -8.17
C MET A 224 -10.38 4.16 -6.75
N SER A 225 -9.07 4.04 -6.53
CA SER A 225 -8.45 3.84 -5.22
C SER A 225 -7.07 4.50 -5.19
N SER A 226 -6.36 4.39 -4.08
CA SER A 226 -5.03 4.97 -3.90
C SER A 226 -4.06 3.99 -3.24
N ALA A 227 -2.78 4.06 -3.65
CA ALA A 227 -1.66 3.38 -3.00
C ALA A 227 -0.75 4.35 -2.21
N ASN A 228 -1.17 5.59 -2.00
CA ASN A 228 -0.50 6.51 -1.09
C ASN A 228 -0.75 6.13 0.39
N SER A 229 -0.05 6.78 1.32
CA SER A 229 -0.20 6.57 2.77
C SER A 229 -1.56 7.00 3.36
N ILE A 230 -2.51 7.37 2.51
CA ILE A 230 -3.93 7.55 2.86
C ILE A 230 -4.70 6.21 2.85
N ASN A 231 -4.15 5.15 2.28
CA ASN A 231 -4.74 3.82 2.28
C ASN A 231 -4.26 3.03 3.51
N TRP A 232 -5.19 2.47 4.28
CA TRP A 232 -4.87 1.65 5.45
C TRP A 232 -3.97 0.46 5.12
N GLY A 233 -4.23 -0.24 4.02
CA GLY A 233 -3.39 -1.35 3.56
C GLY A 233 -1.96 -0.94 3.19
N ARG A 234 -1.72 0.36 2.94
CA ARG A 234 -0.38 0.93 2.75
C ARG A 234 0.30 1.28 4.08
N LEU A 235 -0.48 1.67 5.10
CA LEU A 235 0.05 2.04 6.42
C LEU A 235 0.34 0.83 7.28
N LEU A 236 -0.58 -0.14 7.31
CA LEU A 236 -0.54 -1.29 8.19
C LEU A 236 0.79 -2.08 8.16
N PRO A 237 1.41 -2.37 7.01
CA PRO A 237 2.68 -3.08 6.97
C PRO A 237 3.84 -2.36 7.66
N GLN A 238 3.74 -1.04 7.91
CA GLN A 238 4.77 -0.26 8.60
C GLN A 238 4.81 -0.53 10.12
N ILE A 239 3.84 -1.25 10.66
CA ILE A 239 3.83 -1.67 12.07
C ILE A 239 4.75 -2.90 12.29
N VAL A 240 5.09 -3.61 11.21
CA VAL A 240 5.87 -4.87 11.28
C VAL A 240 7.37 -4.61 11.52
N TYR A 241 7.90 -3.50 11.01
CA TYR A 241 9.31 -3.09 11.14
C TYR A 241 9.50 -1.82 11.93
#